data_9eb43e9098cdccf3439dd8212331f70a
#
_entry.id   9eb43e9098cdccf3439dd8212331f70a
#
_cell.length_a   1.000
_cell.length_b   1.000
_cell.length_c   1.000
_cell.angle_alpha   90.00
_cell.angle_beta   90.00
_cell.angle_gamma   90.00
#
_symmetry.space_group_name_H-M   'P 1'
#
loop_
_entity.id
_entity.type
_entity.pdbx_description
1 polymer ?
#
loop_
_entity_poly.entity_id
_entity_poly.type
_entity_poly.pdbx_seq_one_letter_code
_entity_poly.pdbx_strand_id
1 'polypeptide(L)'
;MSIDGKYDDANIFAKILRAEAPSARVYENDHVLAFMDVFPQSKGHTLVILKEAKARNLLDVEPAPLEHLILGVQRVTRAVRTALKPDGIVVTQFNGAPAGQTIFHLHFHIIPRWEGQPLRPHGQGGMADAGELAALARQIAAQID
;
A
#
# COMPACT_ATOMS: atom_id res chain seq x y z
N MET A 1 -17.34 2.09 8.84
CA MET A 1 -17.23 3.55 8.80
C MET A 1 -17.58 4.07 7.42
N SER A 2 -18.16 5.24 7.37
CA SER A 2 -18.62 5.82 6.12
C SER A 2 -17.46 6.44 5.32
N ILE A 3 -17.81 6.93 4.13
CA ILE A 3 -16.91 7.67 3.25
C ILE A 3 -16.46 8.99 3.88
N ASP A 4 -17.30 9.58 4.71
CA ASP A 4 -17.03 10.85 5.40
C ASP A 4 -16.61 10.63 6.84
N GLY A 5 -15.85 11.56 7.39
CA GLY A 5 -15.46 11.54 8.78
C GLY A 5 -14.15 12.29 9.02
N LYS A 6 -13.80 12.43 10.28
CA LYS A 6 -12.54 13.07 10.67
C LYS A 6 -11.39 12.08 10.51
N TYR A 7 -10.22 12.60 10.13
CA TYR A 7 -9.01 11.81 10.12
C TYR A 7 -8.61 11.46 11.57
N ASP A 8 -8.33 10.18 11.81
CA ASP A 8 -7.90 9.68 13.10
C ASP A 8 -6.40 9.40 13.07
N ASP A 9 -5.62 10.16 13.81
CA ASP A 9 -4.17 10.00 13.93
C ASP A 9 -3.75 8.67 14.59
N ALA A 10 -4.68 7.94 15.16
CA ALA A 10 -4.41 6.65 15.80
C ALA A 10 -4.47 5.47 14.80
N ASN A 11 -4.72 5.71 13.50
CA ASN A 11 -4.73 4.64 12.53
C ASN A 11 -3.31 4.04 12.38
N ILE A 12 -3.26 2.77 11.98
CA ILE A 12 -2.00 2.01 11.94
C ILE A 12 -0.98 2.61 10.97
N PHE A 13 -1.42 3.21 9.85
CA PHE A 13 -0.50 3.80 8.87
C PHE A 13 0.13 5.09 9.42
N ALA A 14 -0.63 5.90 10.13
CA ALA A 14 -0.08 7.06 10.83
C ALA A 14 0.96 6.63 11.87
N LYS A 15 0.72 5.54 12.57
CA LYS A 15 1.68 4.97 13.53
C LYS A 15 2.95 4.48 12.84
N ILE A 16 2.83 3.86 11.68
CA ILE A 16 3.98 3.45 10.87
C ILE A 16 4.82 4.68 10.49
N LEU A 17 4.18 5.77 10.07
CA LEU A 17 4.88 7.01 9.72
C LEU A 17 5.64 7.62 10.90
N ARG A 18 5.11 7.47 12.11
CA ARG A 18 5.77 7.96 13.34
C ARG A 18 6.77 6.96 13.93
N ALA A 19 6.99 5.84 13.26
CA ALA A 19 7.83 4.73 13.74
C ALA A 19 7.32 4.12 15.06
N GLU A 20 6.02 4.21 15.32
CA GLU A 20 5.35 3.57 16.48
C GLU A 20 4.86 2.17 16.16
N ALA A 21 4.90 1.76 14.89
CA ALA A 21 4.57 0.42 14.43
C ALA A 21 5.56 0.00 13.36
N PRO A 22 5.92 -1.30 13.28
CA PRO A 22 6.88 -1.79 12.29
C PRO A 22 6.26 -1.87 10.89
N SER A 23 7.12 -1.81 9.87
CA SER A 23 6.73 -2.04 8.49
C SER A 23 7.92 -2.58 7.69
N ALA A 24 7.63 -3.36 6.66
CA ALA A 24 8.65 -3.79 5.69
C ALA A 24 8.67 -2.75 4.56
N ARG A 25 9.55 -1.77 4.66
CA ARG A 25 9.63 -0.64 3.73
C ARG A 25 10.22 -1.04 2.40
N VAL A 26 9.59 -0.56 1.33
CA VAL A 26 10.02 -0.78 -0.06
C VAL A 26 10.68 0.47 -0.64
N TYR A 27 10.06 1.63 -0.44
CA TYR A 27 10.50 2.89 -1.03
C TYR A 27 9.99 4.06 -0.20
N GLU A 28 10.81 5.08 -0.11
CA GLU A 28 10.44 6.31 0.58
C GLU A 28 11.12 7.50 -0.10
N ASN A 29 10.35 8.57 -0.26
CA ASN A 29 10.90 9.89 -0.65
C ASN A 29 10.30 10.95 0.27
N ASP A 30 10.41 12.23 -0.08
CA ASP A 30 9.89 13.31 0.75
C ASP A 30 8.36 13.29 0.89
N HIS A 31 7.65 12.64 -0.03
CA HIS A 31 6.19 12.69 -0.12
C HIS A 31 5.50 11.38 0.18
N VAL A 32 6.09 10.25 -0.17
CA VAL A 32 5.42 8.95 -0.10
C VAL A 32 6.26 7.93 0.66
N LEU A 33 5.55 6.94 1.21
CA LEU A 33 6.13 5.73 1.78
C LEU A 33 5.41 4.53 1.16
N ALA A 34 6.19 3.58 0.67
CA ALA A 34 5.67 2.29 0.20
C ALA A 34 6.18 1.18 1.11
N PHE A 35 5.30 0.25 1.46
CA PHE A 35 5.61 -0.86 2.37
C PHE A 35 4.73 -2.06 2.05
N MET A 36 5.16 -3.23 2.51
CA MET A 36 4.43 -4.47 2.24
C MET A 36 3.16 -4.55 3.08
N ASP A 37 2.06 -5.02 2.47
CA ASP A 37 0.84 -5.34 3.21
C ASP A 37 1.09 -6.58 4.06
N VAL A 38 0.80 -6.49 5.38
CA VAL A 38 0.98 -7.61 6.31
C VAL A 38 -0.13 -8.67 6.19
N PHE A 39 -1.24 -8.33 5.50
CA PHE A 39 -2.32 -9.26 5.16
C PHE A 39 -2.46 -9.39 3.65
N PRO A 40 -1.44 -9.90 2.95
CA PRO A 40 -1.38 -9.82 1.49
C PRO A 40 -2.47 -10.66 0.83
N GLN A 41 -3.05 -10.11 -0.24
CA GLN A 41 -3.98 -10.83 -1.10
C GLN A 41 -3.22 -11.68 -2.14
N SER A 42 -1.97 -11.34 -2.40
CA SER A 42 -1.05 -12.13 -3.22
C SER A 42 0.38 -11.81 -2.80
N LYS A 43 1.32 -12.63 -3.23
CA LYS A 43 2.75 -12.42 -2.97
C LYS A 43 3.18 -11.08 -3.58
N GLY A 44 3.76 -10.22 -2.75
CA GLY A 44 4.23 -8.91 -3.19
C GLY A 44 3.21 -7.78 -3.10
N HIS A 45 2.06 -8.02 -2.48
CA HIS A 45 1.04 -6.99 -2.23
C HIS A 45 1.68 -5.82 -1.49
N THR A 46 1.76 -4.67 -2.13
CA THR A 46 2.43 -3.47 -1.63
C THR A 46 1.42 -2.35 -1.47
N LEU A 47 1.65 -1.49 -0.48
CA LEU A 47 0.83 -0.31 -0.21
C LEU A 47 1.67 0.95 -0.40
N VAL A 48 1.03 2.02 -0.88
CA VAL A 48 1.68 3.33 -1.02
C VAL A 48 0.81 4.37 -0.32
N ILE A 49 1.41 5.17 0.54
CA ILE A 49 0.74 6.22 1.30
C ILE A 49 1.49 7.56 1.17
N LEU A 50 0.77 8.66 1.45
CA LEU A 50 1.37 9.97 1.63
C LEU A 50 1.91 10.12 3.05
N LYS A 51 3.05 10.79 3.19
CA LYS A 51 3.71 10.95 4.50
C LYS A 51 3.09 12.05 5.36
N GLU A 52 2.65 13.14 4.75
CA GLU A 52 2.21 14.32 5.49
C GLU A 52 0.71 14.61 5.39
N ALA A 53 0.06 14.18 4.32
CA ALA A 53 -1.36 14.46 4.12
C ALA A 53 -2.23 13.60 5.05
N LYS A 54 -3.10 14.27 5.81
CA LYS A 54 -4.06 13.61 6.71
C LYS A 54 -5.38 13.38 6.00
N ALA A 55 -5.34 12.62 4.92
CA ALA A 55 -6.51 12.30 4.11
C ALA A 55 -7.00 10.88 4.41
N ARG A 56 -8.31 10.71 4.59
CA ARG A 56 -8.93 9.40 4.80
C ARG A 56 -9.01 8.60 3.52
N ASN A 57 -9.34 9.29 2.42
CA ASN A 57 -9.55 8.66 1.11
C ASN A 57 -9.30 9.67 -0.02
N LEU A 58 -9.64 9.26 -1.23
CA LEU A 58 -9.39 10.06 -2.43
C LEU A 58 -10.16 11.37 -2.46
N LEU A 59 -11.28 11.47 -1.74
CA LEU A 59 -12.16 12.63 -1.81
C LEU A 59 -11.63 13.82 -1.00
N ASP A 60 -10.84 13.58 0.03
CA ASP A 60 -10.38 14.66 0.93
C ASP A 60 -8.88 14.96 0.80
N VAL A 61 -8.18 14.38 -0.17
CA VAL A 61 -6.78 14.71 -0.46
C VAL A 61 -6.70 15.90 -1.39
N GLU A 62 -5.72 16.78 -1.14
CA GLU A 62 -5.47 17.91 -2.04
C GLU A 62 -4.78 17.47 -3.33
N PRO A 63 -4.95 18.23 -4.46
CA PRO A 63 -4.38 17.84 -5.75
C PRO A 63 -2.86 17.67 -5.77
N ALA A 64 -2.10 18.58 -5.15
CA ALA A 64 -0.64 18.51 -5.19
C ALA A 64 -0.09 17.25 -4.49
N PRO A 65 -0.50 16.91 -3.25
CA PRO A 65 -0.11 15.63 -2.65
C PRO A 65 -0.58 14.42 -3.45
N LEU A 66 -1.76 14.48 -4.06
CA LEU A 66 -2.27 13.38 -4.88
C LEU A 66 -1.38 13.11 -6.09
N GLU A 67 -0.84 14.16 -6.71
CA GLU A 67 0.11 14.01 -7.82
C GLU A 67 1.36 13.23 -7.38
N HIS A 68 1.91 13.57 -6.23
CA HIS A 68 3.05 12.84 -5.67
C HIS A 68 2.71 11.39 -5.36
N LEU A 69 1.51 11.15 -4.84
CA LEU A 69 1.06 9.80 -4.52
C LEU A 69 0.98 8.92 -5.77
N ILE A 70 0.32 9.41 -6.83
CA ILE A 70 0.14 8.59 -8.04
C ILE A 70 1.47 8.33 -8.75
N LEU A 71 2.39 9.29 -8.73
CA LEU A 71 3.73 9.08 -9.28
C LEU A 71 4.51 8.04 -8.47
N GLY A 72 4.36 8.04 -7.15
CA GLY A 72 4.94 7.02 -6.29
C GLY A 72 4.36 5.63 -6.56
N VAL A 73 3.05 5.55 -6.75
CA VAL A 73 2.37 4.31 -7.12
C VAL A 73 2.93 3.76 -8.44
N GLN A 74 3.08 4.61 -9.45
CA GLN A 74 3.63 4.19 -10.75
C GLN A 74 5.05 3.66 -10.59
N ARG A 75 5.90 4.37 -9.87
CA ARG A 75 7.30 3.97 -9.66
C ARG A 75 7.41 2.62 -8.98
N VAL A 76 6.65 2.41 -7.92
CA VAL A 76 6.65 1.14 -7.18
C VAL A 76 6.04 0.01 -8.01
N THR A 77 4.98 0.29 -8.77
CA THR A 77 4.36 -0.70 -9.65
C THR A 77 5.35 -1.21 -10.70
N ARG A 78 6.15 -0.31 -11.29
CA ARG A 78 7.22 -0.71 -12.22
C ARG A 78 8.25 -1.60 -11.56
N ALA A 79 8.64 -1.29 -10.34
CA ALA A 79 9.60 -2.09 -9.57
C ALA A 79 9.04 -3.48 -9.25
N VAL A 80 7.76 -3.57 -8.86
CA VAL A 80 7.08 -4.84 -8.61
C VAL A 80 7.06 -5.70 -9.88
N ARG A 81 6.75 -5.11 -11.03
CA ARG A 81 6.79 -5.83 -12.30
C ARG A 81 8.16 -6.43 -12.58
N THR A 82 9.20 -5.64 -12.40
CA THR A 82 10.58 -6.11 -12.67
C THR A 82 11.04 -7.16 -11.67
N ALA A 83 10.75 -6.95 -10.39
CA ALA A 83 11.21 -7.83 -9.32
C ALA A 83 10.51 -9.19 -9.32
N LEU A 84 9.20 -9.20 -9.50
CA LEU A 84 8.38 -10.40 -9.26
C LEU A 84 7.84 -11.03 -10.55
N LYS A 85 7.90 -10.31 -11.67
CA LYS A 85 7.47 -10.77 -13.01
C LYS A 85 6.05 -11.35 -13.01
N PRO A 86 5.04 -10.62 -12.47
CA PRO A 86 3.66 -11.08 -12.52
C PRO A 86 3.11 -11.01 -13.95
N ASP A 87 2.01 -11.75 -14.16
CA ASP A 87 1.29 -11.70 -15.45
C ASP A 87 0.39 -10.48 -15.55
N GLY A 88 -0.02 -9.92 -14.40
CA GLY A 88 -0.79 -8.69 -14.31
C GLY A 88 -0.62 -8.04 -12.95
N ILE A 89 -1.05 -6.78 -12.82
CA ILE A 89 -1.00 -6.05 -11.56
C ILE A 89 -2.31 -5.30 -11.39
N VAL A 90 -2.97 -5.50 -10.24
CA VAL A 90 -4.12 -4.68 -9.85
C VAL A 90 -3.60 -3.50 -9.06
N VAL A 91 -3.99 -2.28 -9.48
CA VAL A 91 -3.77 -1.06 -8.71
C VAL A 91 -5.15 -0.53 -8.32
N THR A 92 -5.42 -0.42 -7.03
CA THR A 92 -6.75 -0.06 -6.56
C THR A 92 -6.70 0.75 -5.27
N GLN A 93 -7.81 1.44 -4.99
CA GLN A 93 -8.00 2.27 -3.81
C GLN A 93 -9.48 2.27 -3.45
N PHE A 94 -9.81 2.30 -2.17
CA PHE A 94 -11.21 2.19 -1.71
C PHE A 94 -11.60 3.42 -0.89
N ASN A 95 -12.83 3.89 -1.08
CA ASN A 95 -13.38 5.03 -0.36
C ASN A 95 -14.59 4.58 0.47
N GLY A 96 -14.40 4.44 1.78
CA GLY A 96 -15.44 4.02 2.71
C GLY A 96 -15.49 2.51 2.92
N ALA A 97 -15.96 2.09 4.08
CA ALA A 97 -16.03 0.68 4.46
C ALA A 97 -16.91 -0.17 3.53
N PRO A 98 -18.07 0.30 3.06
CA PRO A 98 -18.89 -0.49 2.14
C PRO A 98 -18.20 -0.80 0.80
N ALA A 99 -17.21 0.03 0.42
CA ALA A 99 -16.42 -0.17 -0.80
C ALA A 99 -15.17 -1.02 -0.58
N GLY A 100 -14.90 -1.41 0.68
CA GLY A 100 -13.75 -2.25 1.01
C GLY A 100 -12.62 -1.57 1.78
N GLN A 101 -12.78 -0.28 2.13
CA GLN A 101 -11.75 0.41 2.91
C GLN A 101 -11.75 -0.09 4.37
N THR A 102 -10.60 -0.52 4.85
CA THR A 102 -10.43 -1.02 6.22
C THR A 102 -9.55 -0.12 7.08
N ILE A 103 -8.60 0.59 6.48
CA ILE A 103 -7.73 1.55 7.16
C ILE A 103 -8.05 2.94 6.60
N PHE A 104 -8.34 3.89 7.49
CA PHE A 104 -8.82 5.22 7.09
C PHE A 104 -7.69 6.24 7.03
N HIS A 105 -6.67 5.87 6.29
CA HIS A 105 -5.57 6.69 5.80
C HIS A 105 -5.43 6.34 4.32
N LEU A 106 -5.55 7.33 3.45
CA LEU A 106 -5.53 7.12 1.99
C LEU A 106 -4.34 6.27 1.58
N HIS A 107 -4.61 5.16 0.89
CA HIS A 107 -3.57 4.27 0.40
C HIS A 107 -4.00 3.61 -0.89
N PHE A 108 -3.02 3.34 -1.75
CA PHE A 108 -3.20 2.55 -2.96
C PHE A 108 -2.62 1.17 -2.71
N HIS A 109 -3.32 0.16 -3.23
CA HIS A 109 -2.87 -1.22 -3.25
C HIS A 109 -2.22 -1.52 -4.60
N ILE A 110 -1.10 -2.22 -4.56
CA ILE A 110 -0.44 -2.77 -5.74
C ILE A 110 -0.41 -4.28 -5.53
N ILE A 111 -1.18 -5.01 -6.32
CA ILE A 111 -1.42 -6.44 -6.10
C ILE A 111 -1.00 -7.22 -7.34
N PRO A 112 0.17 -7.90 -7.28
CA PRO A 112 0.60 -8.74 -8.40
C PRO A 112 -0.34 -9.92 -8.61
N ARG A 113 -0.54 -10.31 -9.87
CA ARG A 113 -1.39 -11.44 -10.21
C ARG A 113 -0.66 -12.38 -11.18
N TRP A 114 -0.82 -13.66 -10.97
CA TRP A 114 -0.29 -14.69 -11.87
C TRP A 114 -1.42 -15.56 -12.40
N GLU A 115 -1.28 -16.03 -13.64
CA GLU A 115 -2.25 -16.92 -14.26
C GLU A 115 -2.48 -18.16 -13.40
N GLY A 116 -3.75 -18.53 -13.19
CA GLY A 116 -4.12 -19.70 -12.42
C GLY A 116 -4.01 -19.58 -10.91
N GLN A 117 -3.52 -18.44 -10.38
CA GLN A 117 -3.44 -18.23 -8.94
C GLN A 117 -4.61 -17.35 -8.48
N PRO A 118 -5.47 -17.84 -7.59
CA PRO A 118 -6.59 -17.05 -7.08
C PRO A 118 -6.10 -15.95 -6.13
N LEU A 119 -6.84 -14.84 -6.11
CA LEU A 119 -6.61 -13.76 -5.15
C LEU A 119 -7.13 -14.18 -3.78
N ARG A 120 -6.31 -14.00 -2.75
CA ARG A 120 -6.77 -14.24 -1.37
C ARG A 120 -7.70 -13.10 -0.94
N PRO A 121 -8.77 -13.39 -0.19
CA PRO A 121 -9.54 -12.33 0.45
C PRO A 121 -8.65 -11.52 1.40
N HIS A 122 -8.82 -10.21 1.41
CA HIS A 122 -8.03 -9.33 2.26
C HIS A 122 -8.30 -9.65 3.74
N GLY A 123 -7.22 -9.87 4.50
CA GLY A 123 -7.30 -10.14 5.94
C GLY A 123 -7.66 -11.56 6.34
N GLN A 124 -8.03 -12.43 5.40
CA GLN A 124 -8.46 -13.80 5.72
C GLN A 124 -7.32 -14.83 5.76
N GLY A 125 -6.19 -14.52 5.17
CA GLY A 125 -5.03 -15.41 5.16
C GLY A 125 -4.15 -15.32 6.41
N GLY A 126 -4.49 -14.45 7.38
CA GLY A 126 -3.64 -14.15 8.52
C GLY A 126 -2.46 -13.26 8.14
N MET A 127 -1.63 -12.93 9.12
CA MET A 127 -0.42 -12.12 8.88
C MET A 127 0.65 -12.95 8.16
N ALA A 128 1.28 -12.32 7.18
CA ALA A 128 2.43 -12.92 6.52
C ALA A 128 3.64 -12.92 7.45
N ASP A 129 4.57 -13.85 7.23
CA ASP A 129 5.81 -13.93 7.98
C ASP A 129 6.66 -12.67 7.77
N ALA A 130 7.12 -12.07 8.86
CA ALA A 130 7.90 -10.82 8.80
C ALA A 130 9.18 -10.97 7.99
N GLY A 131 9.84 -12.13 8.06
CA GLY A 131 11.05 -12.43 7.29
C GLY A 131 10.78 -12.50 5.79
N GLU A 132 9.67 -13.10 5.39
CA GLU A 132 9.24 -13.14 3.99
C GLU A 132 8.92 -11.74 3.47
N LEU A 133 8.20 -10.93 4.25
CA LEU A 133 7.87 -9.55 3.88
C LEU A 133 9.14 -8.71 3.73
N ALA A 134 10.10 -8.86 4.63
CA ALA A 134 11.36 -8.13 4.55
C ALA A 134 12.15 -8.53 3.30
N ALA A 135 12.16 -9.81 2.96
CA ALA A 135 12.85 -10.30 1.75
C ALA A 135 12.19 -9.76 0.47
N LEU A 136 10.87 -9.78 0.41
CA LEU A 136 10.11 -9.23 -0.72
C LEU A 136 10.35 -7.73 -0.85
N ALA A 137 10.33 -7.01 0.27
CA ALA A 137 10.59 -5.56 0.28
C ALA A 137 11.96 -5.24 -0.29
N ARG A 138 13.01 -5.98 0.10
CA ARG A 138 14.36 -5.79 -0.43
C ARG A 138 14.43 -6.11 -1.93
N GLN A 139 13.75 -7.16 -2.36
CA GLN A 139 13.72 -7.57 -3.76
C GLN A 139 13.07 -6.49 -4.64
N ILE A 140 11.96 -5.91 -4.20
CA ILE A 140 11.28 -4.84 -4.92
C ILE A 140 12.11 -3.55 -4.86
N ALA A 141 12.62 -3.19 -3.69
CA ALA A 141 13.44 -2.00 -3.49
C ALA A 141 14.65 -1.96 -4.42
N ALA A 142 15.27 -3.11 -4.68
CA ALA A 142 16.41 -3.22 -5.57
C ALA A 142 16.07 -2.84 -7.03
N GLN A 143 14.80 -2.83 -7.41
CA GLN A 143 14.34 -2.49 -8.75
C GLN A 143 13.76 -1.08 -8.86
N ILE A 144 13.78 -0.31 -7.80
CA ILE A 144 13.37 1.11 -7.83
C ILE A 144 14.39 1.89 -8.66
N ASP A 145 13.90 2.63 -9.66
CA ASP A 145 14.73 3.46 -10.55
C ASP A 145 14.94 4.88 -10.00
#